data_6651cbdd98a3ba0697ce15b3a8bb64fe
#
_entry.id   6651cbdd98a3ba0697ce15b3a8bb64fe
#
_cell.length_a   1.000
_cell.length_b   1.000
_cell.length_c   1.000
_cell.angle_alpha   90.00
_cell.angle_beta   90.00
_cell.angle_gamma   90.00
#
_symmetry.space_group_name_H-M   'P 1'
#
loop_
_entity.id
_entity.type
_entity.pdbx_description
1 polymer ?
#
loop_
_entity_poly.entity_id
_entity_poly.type
_entity_poly.pdbx_seq_one_letter_code
_entity_poly.pdbx_strand_id
1 'polypeptide(L)'
;MDQNTGQLSFWNETADDAEAWHQIDWGRVDRDVTRLRQRIFKAAQAGDMKKVRNLQKLMMRSAANTLLSVRRVTQVSRGRKTAGVDGETALGPKERGRLARMLLRNGAARPRPVKRVQIPKANGKTRPLGIPVIRDRVHQARVKNALELNGRRDSRREATASAPAGDVTTHWRPSSRWWASPPATGGGCWTPTCRRRSTGSTTRT
;
A
#
# COMPACT_ATOMS: atom_id res chain seq x y z
N MET A 1 -20.88 -16.48 9.13
CA MET A 1 -19.98 -17.20 10.04
C MET A 1 -18.56 -16.88 9.63
N ASP A 2 -17.87 -16.05 10.42
CA ASP A 2 -16.57 -15.49 10.08
C ASP A 2 -15.47 -16.51 10.31
N GLN A 3 -15.02 -17.16 9.23
CA GLN A 3 -13.87 -18.08 9.23
C GLN A 3 -12.54 -17.38 9.60
N ASN A 4 -12.58 -16.07 9.83
CA ASN A 4 -11.43 -15.26 10.22
C ASN A 4 -11.11 -15.36 11.74
N THR A 5 -12.04 -15.86 12.55
CA THR A 5 -11.91 -15.97 14.01
C THR A 5 -10.91 -17.06 14.41
N GLY A 6 -10.79 -18.13 13.64
CA GLY A 6 -9.90 -19.25 13.94
C GLY A 6 -8.39 -18.96 13.85
N GLN A 7 -7.97 -17.97 13.04
CA GLN A 7 -6.56 -17.56 12.98
C GLN A 7 -6.18 -16.56 14.06
N LEU A 8 -7.16 -15.84 14.63
CA LEU A 8 -6.92 -14.90 15.72
C LEU A 8 -6.89 -15.60 17.09
N SER A 9 -7.58 -16.72 17.24
CA SER A 9 -7.54 -17.51 18.48
C SER A 9 -6.17 -18.12 18.77
N PHE A 10 -5.38 -18.37 17.71
CA PHE A 10 -4.03 -18.88 17.84
C PHE A 10 -3.04 -17.87 18.47
N TRP A 11 -3.30 -16.55 18.36
CA TRP A 11 -2.49 -15.51 18.99
C TRP A 11 -2.89 -15.19 20.43
N ASN A 12 -3.74 -16.04 21.06
CA ASN A 12 -4.12 -15.88 22.45
C ASN A 12 -2.95 -16.20 23.36
N GLU A 13 -2.53 -15.20 24.04
CA GLU A 13 -1.84 -14.94 25.30
C GLU A 13 -0.64 -15.80 25.76
N THR A 14 -0.42 -17.00 25.27
CA THR A 14 0.62 -17.92 25.79
C THR A 14 1.63 -18.42 24.74
N ALA A 15 1.38 -18.28 23.45
CA ALA A 15 2.34 -18.70 22.43
C ALA A 15 3.46 -17.68 22.29
N ASP A 16 4.73 -18.15 22.30
CA ASP A 16 5.87 -17.32 21.93
C ASP A 16 5.64 -16.72 20.52
N ASP A 17 5.85 -15.41 20.37
CA ASP A 17 5.67 -14.71 19.10
C ASP A 17 6.46 -15.35 17.95
N ALA A 18 7.59 -15.96 18.24
CA ALA A 18 8.40 -16.66 17.26
C ALA A 18 7.73 -17.95 16.78
N GLU A 19 7.20 -18.74 17.70
CA GLU A 19 6.49 -19.98 17.39
C GLU A 19 5.23 -19.70 16.61
N ALA A 20 4.43 -18.73 17.06
CA ALA A 20 3.24 -18.26 16.34
C ALA A 20 3.55 -17.84 14.91
N TRP A 21 4.69 -17.17 14.68
CA TRP A 21 5.13 -16.78 13.35
C TRP A 21 5.48 -17.98 12.45
N HIS A 22 6.11 -19.02 13.02
CA HIS A 22 6.47 -20.22 12.28
C HIS A 22 5.29 -21.11 11.92
N GLN A 23 4.25 -21.14 12.76
CA GLN A 23 3.05 -21.96 12.55
C GLN A 23 2.06 -21.34 11.54
N ILE A 24 2.33 -20.15 10.99
CA ILE A 24 1.44 -19.53 10.00
C ILE A 24 1.43 -20.36 8.70
N ASP A 25 0.23 -20.82 8.28
CA ASP A 25 0.03 -21.38 6.94
C ASP A 25 0.06 -20.27 5.88
N TRP A 26 1.26 -20.03 5.35
CA TRP A 26 1.47 -19.02 4.32
C TRP A 26 0.74 -19.33 3.02
N GLY A 27 0.54 -20.60 2.70
CA GLY A 27 -0.24 -21.00 1.52
C GLY A 27 -1.70 -20.57 1.64
N ARG A 28 -2.30 -20.75 2.82
CA ARG A 28 -3.66 -20.26 3.10
C ARG A 28 -3.73 -18.73 3.04
N VAL A 29 -2.78 -18.05 3.66
CA VAL A 29 -2.69 -16.56 3.65
C VAL A 29 -2.63 -16.03 2.23
N ASP A 30 -1.79 -16.59 1.38
CA ASP A 30 -1.66 -16.19 -0.03
C ASP A 30 -2.94 -16.46 -0.82
N ARG A 31 -3.58 -17.63 -0.64
CA ARG A 31 -4.86 -17.96 -1.29
C ARG A 31 -5.97 -16.98 -0.92
N ASP A 32 -6.08 -16.62 0.37
CA ASP A 32 -7.13 -15.72 0.85
C ASP A 32 -6.96 -14.31 0.28
N VAL A 33 -5.74 -13.80 0.27
CA VAL A 33 -5.43 -12.48 -0.33
C VAL A 33 -5.67 -12.49 -1.84
N THR A 34 -5.23 -13.53 -2.53
CA THR A 34 -5.43 -13.70 -3.98
C THR A 34 -6.91 -13.76 -4.33
N ARG A 35 -7.71 -14.53 -3.57
CA ARG A 35 -9.17 -14.62 -3.75
C ARG A 35 -9.84 -13.25 -3.60
N LEU A 36 -9.45 -12.46 -2.60
CA LEU A 36 -10.00 -11.11 -2.42
C LEU A 36 -9.60 -10.19 -3.57
N ARG A 37 -8.35 -10.24 -4.03
CA ARG A 37 -7.89 -9.47 -5.20
C ARG A 37 -8.66 -9.80 -6.47
N GLN A 38 -8.89 -11.09 -6.74
CA GLN A 38 -9.69 -11.54 -7.89
C GLN A 38 -11.13 -11.02 -7.81
N ARG A 39 -11.74 -11.04 -6.63
CA ARG A 39 -13.09 -10.48 -6.42
C ARG A 39 -13.14 -8.98 -6.65
N ILE A 40 -12.13 -8.21 -6.18
CA ILE A 40 -12.02 -6.77 -6.43
C ILE A 40 -11.87 -6.52 -7.93
N PHE A 41 -11.03 -7.28 -8.61
CA PHE A 41 -10.82 -7.17 -10.05
C PHE A 41 -12.10 -7.43 -10.85
N LYS A 42 -12.79 -8.53 -10.57
CA LYS A 42 -14.08 -8.86 -11.23
C LYS A 42 -15.13 -7.78 -11.01
N ALA A 43 -15.23 -7.23 -9.80
CA ALA A 43 -16.14 -6.13 -9.51
C ALA A 43 -15.76 -4.83 -10.25
N ALA A 44 -14.45 -4.56 -10.39
CA ALA A 44 -13.96 -3.40 -11.15
C ALA A 44 -14.23 -3.55 -12.65
N GLN A 45 -14.06 -4.75 -13.22
CA GLN A 45 -14.42 -5.04 -14.62
C GLN A 45 -15.93 -4.87 -14.88
N ALA A 46 -16.77 -5.25 -13.91
CA ALA A 46 -18.22 -5.08 -14.00
C ALA A 46 -18.69 -3.62 -13.76
N GLY A 47 -17.78 -2.69 -13.45
CA GLY A 47 -18.11 -1.30 -13.13
C GLY A 47 -18.80 -1.08 -11.78
N ASP A 48 -18.95 -2.12 -10.94
CA ASP A 48 -19.60 -2.04 -9.64
C ASP A 48 -18.67 -1.43 -8.59
N MET A 49 -18.56 -0.10 -8.62
CA MET A 49 -17.68 0.65 -7.71
C MET A 49 -18.10 0.56 -6.23
N LYS A 50 -19.39 0.30 -5.94
CA LYS A 50 -19.86 0.08 -4.57
C LYS A 50 -19.28 -1.22 -4.01
N LYS A 51 -19.36 -2.29 -4.79
CA LYS A 51 -18.78 -3.59 -4.44
C LYS A 51 -17.26 -3.55 -4.34
N VAL A 52 -16.58 -2.84 -5.25
CA VAL A 52 -15.12 -2.60 -5.17
C VAL A 52 -14.74 -1.98 -3.84
N ARG A 53 -15.37 -0.88 -3.43
CA ARG A 53 -15.10 -0.19 -2.16
C ARG A 53 -15.34 -1.11 -0.96
N ASN A 54 -16.40 -1.91 -0.98
CA ASN A 54 -16.71 -2.84 0.10
C ASN A 54 -15.66 -3.96 0.21
N LEU A 55 -15.22 -4.52 -0.92
CA LEU A 55 -14.17 -5.53 -0.96
C LEU A 55 -12.79 -4.97 -0.55
N GLN A 56 -12.49 -3.74 -0.92
CA GLN A 56 -11.27 -3.05 -0.48
C GLN A 56 -11.29 -2.84 1.05
N LYS A 57 -12.42 -2.42 1.62
CA LYS A 57 -12.58 -2.32 3.08
C LYS A 57 -12.41 -3.69 3.76
N LEU A 58 -12.96 -4.75 3.18
CA LEU A 58 -12.78 -6.12 3.66
C LEU A 58 -11.30 -6.54 3.61
N MET A 59 -10.60 -6.25 2.51
CA MET A 59 -9.16 -6.50 2.37
C MET A 59 -8.36 -5.78 3.46
N MET A 60 -8.69 -4.52 3.77
CA MET A 60 -8.02 -3.76 4.82
C MET A 60 -8.22 -4.35 6.24
N ARG A 61 -9.34 -5.03 6.48
CA ARG A 61 -9.66 -5.69 7.74
C ARG A 61 -9.14 -7.12 7.82
N SER A 62 -8.72 -7.70 6.69
CA SER A 62 -8.26 -9.09 6.61
C SER A 62 -6.96 -9.31 7.39
N ALA A 63 -6.96 -10.31 8.27
CA ALA A 63 -5.77 -10.79 8.96
C ALA A 63 -4.72 -11.31 7.96
N ALA A 64 -5.16 -12.06 6.93
CA ALA A 64 -4.29 -12.56 5.88
C ALA A 64 -3.54 -11.43 5.15
N ASN A 65 -4.22 -10.32 4.83
CA ASN A 65 -3.56 -9.15 4.25
C ASN A 65 -2.54 -8.52 5.20
N THR A 66 -2.81 -8.48 6.49
CA THR A 66 -1.87 -7.96 7.49
C THR A 66 -0.64 -8.84 7.58
N LEU A 67 -0.79 -10.16 7.73
CA LEU A 67 0.30 -11.12 7.79
C LEU A 67 1.18 -11.09 6.53
N LEU A 68 0.57 -11.11 5.33
CA LEU A 68 1.28 -11.02 4.07
C LEU A 68 2.07 -9.71 3.95
N SER A 69 1.50 -8.59 4.41
CA SER A 69 2.16 -7.30 4.40
C SER A 69 3.34 -7.23 5.36
N VAL A 70 3.23 -7.82 6.56
CA VAL A 70 4.35 -7.96 7.50
C VAL A 70 5.45 -8.79 6.85
N ARG A 71 5.15 -9.97 6.31
CA ARG A 71 6.12 -10.82 5.61
C ARG A 71 6.84 -10.07 4.49
N ARG A 72 6.09 -9.34 3.65
CA ARG A 72 6.66 -8.56 2.55
C ARG A 72 7.64 -7.51 3.02
N VAL A 73 7.30 -6.74 4.05
CA VAL A 73 8.14 -5.64 4.56
C VAL A 73 9.35 -6.14 5.31
N THR A 74 9.21 -7.22 6.10
CA THR A 74 10.26 -7.69 7.01
C THR A 74 11.17 -8.77 6.43
N GLN A 75 10.73 -9.49 5.39
CA GLN A 75 11.51 -10.59 4.78
C GLN A 75 11.90 -10.30 3.34
N VAL A 76 10.96 -9.84 2.51
CA VAL A 76 11.14 -9.74 1.05
C VAL A 76 11.70 -8.38 0.63
N SER A 77 11.32 -7.30 1.30
CA SER A 77 11.73 -5.93 0.94
C SER A 77 13.25 -5.75 1.08
N ARG A 78 13.87 -5.10 0.09
CA ARG A 78 15.29 -4.71 0.17
C ARG A 78 15.57 -3.77 1.35
N GLY A 79 14.61 -2.92 1.71
CA GLY A 79 14.71 -1.98 2.84
C GLY A 79 14.44 -2.59 4.22
N ARG A 80 14.34 -3.93 4.37
CA ARG A 80 14.00 -4.59 5.63
C ARG A 80 14.94 -4.27 6.80
N LYS A 81 16.23 -4.04 6.50
CA LYS A 81 17.26 -3.71 7.49
C LYS A 81 17.31 -2.22 7.86
N THR A 82 16.60 -1.37 7.11
CA THR A 82 16.64 0.08 7.33
C THR A 82 15.57 0.48 8.32
N ALA A 83 15.98 1.00 9.48
CA ALA A 83 15.07 1.52 10.50
C ALA A 83 14.49 2.88 10.11
N GLY A 84 13.31 3.20 10.62
CA GLY A 84 12.70 4.53 10.54
C GLY A 84 13.29 5.50 11.57
N VAL A 85 12.51 6.51 11.99
CA VAL A 85 12.88 7.47 13.03
C VAL A 85 12.92 6.81 14.42
N ASP A 86 12.18 5.72 14.62
CA ASP A 86 12.10 4.96 15.86
C ASP A 86 13.26 3.99 16.10
N GLY A 87 14.12 3.79 15.10
CA GLY A 87 15.21 2.82 15.18
C GLY A 87 14.77 1.36 15.11
N GLU A 88 13.46 1.08 15.03
CA GLU A 88 12.93 -0.29 15.08
C GLU A 88 13.06 -1.01 13.74
N THR A 89 13.45 -2.29 13.80
CA THR A 89 13.42 -3.26 12.70
C THR A 89 12.77 -4.55 13.20
N ALA A 90 12.30 -5.40 12.29
CA ALA A 90 11.73 -6.71 12.64
C ALA A 90 12.39 -7.79 11.78
N LEU A 91 13.62 -8.15 12.14
CA LEU A 91 14.44 -9.10 11.36
C LEU A 91 14.27 -10.55 11.83
N GLY A 92 14.07 -10.77 13.14
CA GLY A 92 13.86 -12.09 13.73
C GLY A 92 12.37 -12.53 13.69
N PRO A 93 12.10 -13.83 13.88
CA PRO A 93 10.72 -14.34 13.91
C PRO A 93 9.92 -13.77 15.09
N LYS A 94 10.54 -13.57 16.26
CA LYS A 94 9.91 -13.01 17.45
C LYS A 94 9.42 -11.57 17.22
N GLU A 95 10.29 -10.71 16.65
CA GLU A 95 9.92 -9.33 16.34
C GLU A 95 8.82 -9.26 15.26
N ARG A 96 8.85 -10.18 14.28
CA ARG A 96 7.79 -10.27 13.25
C ARG A 96 6.47 -10.68 13.83
N GLY A 97 6.47 -11.70 14.70
CA GLY A 97 5.29 -12.17 15.42
C GLY A 97 4.69 -11.06 16.27
N ARG A 98 5.53 -10.37 17.08
CA ARG A 98 5.12 -9.22 17.90
C ARG A 98 4.51 -8.10 17.04
N LEU A 99 5.15 -7.75 15.92
CA LEU A 99 4.64 -6.74 14.99
C LEU A 99 3.29 -7.15 14.40
N ALA A 100 3.14 -8.40 13.96
CA ALA A 100 1.90 -8.93 13.41
C ALA A 100 0.77 -8.88 14.46
N ARG A 101 1.02 -9.37 15.67
CA ARG A 101 0.06 -9.35 16.79
C ARG A 101 -0.40 -7.94 17.12
N MET A 102 0.55 -6.99 17.23
CA MET A 102 0.24 -5.59 17.49
C MET A 102 -0.66 -4.99 16.41
N LEU A 103 -0.40 -5.26 15.14
CA LEU A 103 -1.18 -4.72 14.02
C LEU A 103 -2.55 -5.38 13.86
N LEU A 104 -2.69 -6.64 14.26
CA LEU A 104 -3.97 -7.34 14.28
C LEU A 104 -4.89 -6.82 15.40
N ARG A 105 -4.33 -6.50 16.57
CA ARG A 105 -5.09 -5.97 17.70
C ARG A 105 -5.45 -4.48 17.55
N ASN A 106 -4.48 -3.65 17.19
CA ASN A 106 -4.61 -2.19 17.27
C ASN A 106 -5.03 -1.53 15.94
N GLY A 107 -5.17 -2.30 14.84
CA GLY A 107 -5.58 -1.77 13.54
C GLY A 107 -4.63 -0.69 12.99
N ALA A 108 -5.19 0.37 12.42
CA ALA A 108 -4.42 1.50 11.89
C ALA A 108 -4.16 2.52 13.01
N ALA A 109 -2.91 2.62 13.45
CA ALA A 109 -2.48 3.70 14.34
C ALA A 109 -2.12 4.96 13.53
N ARG A 110 -2.05 6.12 14.22
CA ARG A 110 -1.61 7.37 13.59
C ARG A 110 -0.21 7.20 12.98
N PRO A 111 0.02 7.68 11.74
CA PRO A 111 1.33 7.63 11.12
C PRO A 111 2.36 8.43 11.89
N ARG A 112 3.60 7.97 11.90
CA ARG A 112 4.72 8.65 12.54
C ARG A 112 5.53 9.48 11.53
N PRO A 113 6.31 10.46 11.99
CA PRO A 113 7.24 11.19 11.13
C PRO A 113 8.20 10.26 10.39
N VAL A 114 8.64 10.67 9.21
CA VAL A 114 9.61 9.92 8.41
C VAL A 114 11.03 10.39 8.69
N LYS A 115 11.99 9.46 8.71
CA LYS A 115 13.42 9.78 8.76
C LYS A 115 13.84 10.27 7.37
N ARG A 116 14.31 11.52 7.27
CA ARG A 116 14.82 12.08 6.01
C ARG A 116 16.30 11.72 5.83
N VAL A 117 16.65 11.19 4.67
CA VAL A 117 18.02 10.89 4.27
C VAL A 117 18.27 11.50 2.90
N GLN A 118 19.41 12.16 2.72
CA GLN A 118 19.82 12.70 1.42
C GLN A 118 20.51 11.60 0.60
N ILE A 119 20.00 11.34 -0.60
CA ILE A 119 20.60 10.35 -1.51
C ILE A 119 21.29 11.11 -2.66
N PRO A 120 22.58 10.83 -2.92
CA PRO A 120 23.28 11.42 -4.06
C PRO A 120 22.69 10.89 -5.38
N LYS A 121 22.58 11.78 -6.36
CA LYS A 121 22.24 11.45 -7.74
C LYS A 121 23.51 11.37 -8.59
N ALA A 122 23.43 10.69 -9.73
CA ALA A 122 24.55 10.58 -10.67
C ALA A 122 25.07 11.95 -11.19
N ASN A 123 24.24 12.99 -11.15
CA ASN A 123 24.58 14.35 -11.56
C ASN A 123 25.16 15.22 -10.40
N GLY A 124 25.63 14.64 -9.32
CA GLY A 124 26.19 15.35 -8.15
C GLY A 124 25.16 16.04 -7.24
N LYS A 125 23.88 16.12 -7.64
CA LYS A 125 22.82 16.68 -6.80
C LYS A 125 22.32 15.63 -5.80
N THR A 126 21.73 16.07 -4.70
CA THR A 126 21.08 15.18 -3.73
C THR A 126 19.56 15.21 -3.88
N ARG A 127 18.90 14.12 -3.45
CA ARG A 127 17.45 14.07 -3.31
C ARG A 127 17.08 13.62 -1.89
N PRO A 128 16.08 14.24 -1.26
CA PRO A 128 15.59 13.76 0.02
C PRO A 128 14.79 12.45 -0.18
N LEU A 129 15.04 11.47 0.68
CA LEU A 129 14.26 10.25 0.81
C LEU A 129 13.65 10.21 2.20
N GLY A 130 12.32 10.07 2.28
CA GLY A 130 11.62 9.82 3.53
C GLY A 130 11.52 8.32 3.81
N ILE A 131 12.09 7.88 4.93
CA ILE A 131 12.03 6.48 5.38
C ILE A 131 10.99 6.38 6.50
N PRO A 132 9.81 5.80 6.26
CA PRO A 132 8.79 5.63 7.30
C PRO A 132 9.17 4.53 8.27
N VAL A 133 8.59 4.54 9.46
CA VAL A 133 8.73 3.47 10.45
C VAL A 133 8.17 2.15 9.92
N ILE A 134 8.62 1.02 10.48
CA ILE A 134 8.27 -0.32 9.98
C ILE A 134 6.76 -0.57 10.00
N ARG A 135 6.05 -0.07 11.02
CA ARG A 135 4.57 -0.13 11.11
C ARG A 135 3.90 0.54 9.92
N ASP A 136 4.31 1.76 9.59
CA ASP A 136 3.70 2.54 8.52
C ASP A 136 3.99 1.90 7.15
N ARG A 137 5.18 1.29 6.96
CA ARG A 137 5.47 0.50 5.76
C ARG A 137 4.52 -0.69 5.61
N VAL A 138 4.19 -1.37 6.71
CA VAL A 138 3.21 -2.47 6.66
C VAL A 138 1.82 -1.94 6.31
N HIS A 139 1.40 -0.80 6.89
CA HIS A 139 0.13 -0.17 6.51
C HIS A 139 0.10 0.23 5.04
N GLN A 140 1.18 0.82 4.51
CA GLN A 140 1.32 1.13 3.09
C GLN A 140 1.21 -0.13 2.22
N ALA A 141 1.84 -1.23 2.64
CA ALA A 141 1.73 -2.52 1.93
C ALA A 141 0.31 -3.09 1.96
N ARG A 142 -0.42 -2.98 3.09
CA ARG A 142 -1.84 -3.36 3.20
C ARG A 142 -2.72 -2.57 2.24
N VAL A 143 -2.55 -1.24 2.21
CA VAL A 143 -3.27 -0.34 1.31
C VAL A 143 -2.94 -0.68 -0.14
N LYS A 144 -1.66 -0.87 -0.45
CA LYS A 144 -1.22 -1.30 -1.79
C LYS A 144 -1.95 -2.58 -2.22
N ASN A 145 -2.00 -3.59 -1.37
CA ASN A 145 -2.69 -4.85 -1.68
C ASN A 145 -4.19 -4.65 -1.95
N ALA A 146 -4.84 -3.70 -1.28
CA ALA A 146 -6.26 -3.39 -1.49
C ALA A 146 -6.52 -2.58 -2.77
N LEU A 147 -5.56 -1.76 -3.20
CA LEU A 147 -5.69 -0.89 -4.37
C LEU A 147 -5.13 -1.51 -5.65
N GLU A 148 -4.18 -2.44 -5.52
CA GLU A 148 -3.54 -3.09 -6.66
C GLU A 148 -4.50 -4.09 -7.33
N LEU A 149 -5.00 -3.72 -8.51
CA LEU A 149 -5.89 -4.55 -9.34
C LEU A 149 -5.06 -5.59 -10.12
N ASN A 150 -4.42 -6.52 -9.40
CA ASN A 150 -3.49 -7.49 -9.97
C ASN A 150 -4.17 -8.71 -10.63
N GLY A 151 -5.23 -8.50 -11.42
CA GLY A 151 -5.76 -9.57 -12.28
C GLY A 151 -4.84 -9.97 -13.43
N ARG A 152 -3.75 -9.22 -13.69
CA ARG A 152 -2.87 -9.44 -14.85
C ARG A 152 -1.85 -10.56 -14.70
N ARG A 153 -1.47 -10.94 -13.49
CA ARG A 153 -0.44 -11.99 -13.32
C ARG A 153 -1.01 -13.40 -13.34
N ASP A 154 -2.23 -13.56 -12.84
CA ASP A 154 -2.86 -14.89 -12.82
C ASP A 154 -3.42 -15.27 -14.19
N SER A 155 -4.00 -14.32 -14.95
CA SER A 155 -4.46 -14.58 -16.33
C SER A 155 -3.30 -14.93 -17.29
N ARG A 156 -2.07 -14.48 -16.99
CA ARG A 156 -0.89 -14.88 -17.78
C ARG A 156 -0.43 -16.30 -17.51
N ARG A 157 -0.65 -16.84 -16.31
CA ARG A 157 -0.33 -18.24 -15.98
C ARG A 157 -1.35 -19.21 -16.58
N GLU A 158 -2.63 -18.83 -16.61
CA GLU A 158 -3.67 -19.63 -17.27
C GLU A 158 -3.58 -19.56 -18.81
N ALA A 159 -3.24 -18.39 -19.37
CA ALA A 159 -3.07 -18.22 -20.82
C ALA A 159 -1.84 -18.95 -21.39
N THR A 160 -0.78 -19.16 -20.60
CA THR A 160 0.39 -19.94 -21.05
C THR A 160 0.21 -21.43 -20.93
N ALA A 161 -0.81 -21.90 -20.21
CA ALA A 161 -1.12 -23.34 -20.09
C ALA A 161 -1.99 -23.88 -21.23
N SER A 162 -2.62 -23.03 -22.06
CA SER A 162 -3.53 -23.45 -23.13
C SER A 162 -3.36 -22.76 -24.49
N ALA A 163 -2.25 -22.07 -24.74
CA ALA A 163 -1.99 -21.46 -26.03
C ALA A 163 -1.04 -22.34 -26.85
N PRO A 164 -1.45 -22.84 -28.04
CA PRO A 164 -0.50 -23.35 -29.02
C PRO A 164 0.40 -22.20 -29.47
N ALA A 165 1.68 -22.50 -29.72
CA ALA A 165 2.69 -21.54 -30.16
C ALA A 165 2.22 -20.84 -31.47
N GLY A 166 1.70 -19.65 -31.32
CA GLY A 166 1.29 -18.75 -32.37
C GLY A 166 1.65 -17.33 -31.97
N ASP A 167 2.51 -16.71 -32.76
CA ASP A 167 3.02 -15.36 -32.72
C ASP A 167 1.89 -14.32 -32.52
N VAL A 168 1.85 -13.65 -31.38
CA VAL A 168 0.92 -12.52 -31.15
C VAL A 168 1.69 -11.32 -30.60
N THR A 169 2.32 -10.59 -31.49
CA THR A 169 2.64 -9.16 -31.29
C THR A 169 1.34 -8.35 -31.25
N THR A 170 0.59 -8.45 -30.18
CA THR A 170 -0.51 -7.51 -29.93
C THR A 170 0.02 -6.32 -29.11
N HIS A 171 0.25 -5.25 -29.83
CA HIS A 171 0.54 -3.90 -29.35
C HIS A 171 -0.59 -3.43 -28.41
N TRP A 172 -0.42 -3.65 -27.10
CA TRP A 172 -1.36 -3.14 -26.11
C TRP A 172 -1.10 -1.65 -25.88
N ARG A 173 -1.98 -0.79 -26.41
CA ARG A 173 -2.07 0.62 -26.01
C ARG A 173 -2.85 0.69 -24.68
N PRO A 174 -2.28 1.23 -23.60
CA PRO A 174 -3.09 1.61 -22.44
C PRO A 174 -4.03 2.73 -22.87
N SER A 175 -5.34 2.52 -22.73
CA SER A 175 -6.30 3.61 -22.87
C SER A 175 -6.07 4.57 -21.70
N SER A 176 -5.44 5.69 -21.99
CA SER A 176 -5.05 6.77 -21.07
C SER A 176 -6.24 7.61 -20.58
N ARG A 177 -7.46 7.06 -20.55
CA ARG A 177 -8.68 7.82 -20.17
C ARG A 177 -8.83 8.09 -18.67
N TRP A 178 -7.95 7.58 -17.82
CA TRP A 178 -8.10 7.78 -16.38
C TRP A 178 -7.13 8.80 -15.76
N TRP A 179 -6.21 9.37 -16.57
CA TRP A 179 -5.25 10.40 -16.16
C TRP A 179 -5.13 11.52 -17.19
N ALA A 180 -6.16 11.76 -17.99
CA ALA A 180 -6.19 12.96 -18.82
C ALA A 180 -6.39 14.15 -17.89
N SER A 181 -5.35 14.90 -17.67
CA SER A 181 -5.43 16.32 -17.28
C SER A 181 -6.38 17.00 -18.24
N PRO A 182 -7.24 17.93 -17.77
CA PRO A 182 -8.12 18.69 -18.67
C PRO A 182 -7.27 19.42 -19.70
N PRO A 183 -7.73 19.56 -20.95
CA PRO A 183 -6.98 20.26 -21.99
C PRO A 183 -6.76 21.70 -21.56
N ALA A 184 -5.53 22.18 -21.70
CA ALA A 184 -5.19 23.57 -21.60
C ALA A 184 -5.84 24.31 -22.80
N THR A 185 -7.04 24.80 -22.60
CA THR A 185 -7.67 25.74 -23.54
C THR A 185 -7.51 27.16 -23.00
N GLY A 186 -6.83 27.98 -23.77
CA GLY A 186 -7.04 29.41 -23.82
C GLY A 186 -6.23 30.23 -22.82
N GLY A 187 -5.31 30.99 -23.39
CA GLY A 187 -4.58 32.07 -22.73
C GLY A 187 -5.52 33.03 -22.03
N GLY A 188 -5.33 33.16 -20.73
CA GLY A 188 -5.88 34.20 -19.89
C GLY A 188 -4.79 34.64 -18.93
N CYS A 189 -4.16 35.76 -19.27
CA CYS A 189 -3.21 36.46 -18.43
C CYS A 189 -3.93 36.94 -17.15
N TRP A 190 -3.75 36.23 -16.03
CA TRP A 190 -4.17 36.71 -14.72
C TRP A 190 -3.00 37.41 -14.03
N THR A 191 -2.93 38.73 -14.19
CA THR A 191 -2.12 39.59 -13.33
C THR A 191 -2.86 39.83 -12.02
N PRO A 192 -2.33 39.48 -10.85
CA PRO A 192 -2.91 39.90 -9.58
C PRO A 192 -2.54 41.35 -9.32
N THR A 193 -3.49 42.25 -9.54
CA THR A 193 -3.37 43.66 -9.13
C THR A 193 -3.38 43.73 -7.61
N CYS A 194 -2.22 43.94 -7.04
CA CYS A 194 -2.02 44.19 -5.63
C CYS A 194 -2.52 45.61 -5.32
N ARG A 195 -3.75 45.74 -4.86
CA ARG A 195 -4.30 47.02 -4.37
C ARG A 195 -3.75 47.31 -2.98
N ARG A 196 -2.69 48.15 -2.92
CA ARG A 196 -2.24 48.81 -1.69
C ARG A 196 -3.38 49.70 -1.21
N ARG A 197 -3.92 49.43 -0.04
CA ARG A 197 -4.68 50.44 0.77
C ARG A 197 -3.69 51.36 1.45
N SER A 198 -3.65 52.57 0.97
CA SER A 198 -3.01 53.70 1.69
C SER A 198 -3.91 54.09 2.86
N THR A 199 -3.47 53.93 4.08
CA THR A 199 -4.04 54.53 5.28
C THR A 199 -3.56 55.97 5.35
N GLY A 200 -4.45 56.92 5.05
CA GLY A 200 -4.21 58.33 5.24
C GLY A 200 -4.17 58.66 6.74
N SER A 201 -3.08 59.24 7.15
CA SER A 201 -2.87 59.94 8.43
C SER A 201 -3.59 61.28 8.35
N THR A 202 -4.56 61.54 9.23
CA THR A 202 -5.10 62.87 9.49
C THR A 202 -4.79 63.24 10.90
N THR A 203 -3.75 64.09 11.04
CA THR A 203 -3.50 64.97 12.22
C THR A 203 -4.51 66.08 12.22
N ARG A 204 -5.15 66.29 13.35
CA ARG A 204 -5.81 67.58 13.68
C ARG A 204 -5.64 67.84 15.16
N THR A 205 -4.87 68.89 15.41
CA THR A 205 -4.87 69.85 16.56
C THR A 205 -5.59 69.43 17.82
#